data_5a0af16151e060e616a193b33966d1de
#
_entry.id   5a0af16151e060e616a193b33966d1de
#
_cell.length_a   1.000
_cell.length_b   1.000
_cell.length_c   1.000
_cell.angle_alpha   90.00
_cell.angle_beta   90.00
_cell.angle_gamma   90.00
#
_symmetry.space_group_name_H-M   'P 1'
#
loop_
_entity.id
_entity.type
_entity.pdbx_description
1 polymer ?
#
loop_
_entity_poly.entity_id
_entity_poly.type
_entity_poly.pdbx_seq_one_letter_code
_entity_poly.pdbx_strand_id
1 'polypeptide(L)'
;IEGDIDHHTAKNIREYIDNNVESSNPNLLKIDFSKVQFMDSSGIGLIMGRYRLMQLLKGKLEVINVPENIKKLIKLSGLTSLNIIRD
;
A
#
# COMPACT_ATOMS: atom_id res chain seq x y z
N ILE A 1 -3.68 -0.44 -8.27
CA ILE A 1 -2.81 -1.64 -8.42
C ILE A 1 -3.66 -2.80 -8.92
N GLU A 2 -3.15 -3.56 -9.86
CA GLU A 2 -3.83 -4.77 -10.30
C GLU A 2 -2.83 -5.92 -10.48
N GLY A 3 -3.34 -7.15 -10.33
CA GLY A 3 -2.52 -8.35 -10.41
C GLY A 3 -1.91 -8.74 -9.08
N ASP A 4 -0.75 -9.35 -9.12
CA ASP A 4 -0.09 -9.87 -7.92
C ASP A 4 0.92 -8.88 -7.37
N ILE A 5 1.05 -8.86 -6.04
CA ILE A 5 2.11 -8.09 -5.35
C ILE A 5 3.05 -9.10 -4.69
N ASP A 6 4.19 -9.31 -5.30
CA ASP A 6 5.22 -10.21 -4.81
C ASP A 6 6.59 -9.55 -4.94
N HIS A 7 7.66 -10.28 -4.61
CA HIS A 7 8.99 -9.70 -4.63
C HIS A 7 9.47 -9.35 -6.05
N HIS A 8 8.83 -9.88 -7.11
CA HIS A 8 9.15 -9.52 -8.48
C HIS A 8 8.48 -8.22 -8.91
N THR A 9 7.27 -7.96 -8.43
CA THR A 9 6.46 -6.81 -8.85
C THR A 9 6.54 -5.63 -7.90
N ALA A 10 6.87 -5.87 -6.63
CA ALA A 10 6.82 -4.82 -5.59
C ALA A 10 7.71 -3.62 -5.91
N LYS A 11 8.89 -3.85 -6.46
CA LYS A 11 9.81 -2.75 -6.80
C LYS A 11 9.20 -1.80 -7.83
N ASN A 12 8.62 -2.36 -8.90
CA ASN A 12 8.03 -1.54 -9.96
C ASN A 12 6.80 -0.78 -9.45
N ILE A 13 6.00 -1.43 -8.61
CA ILE A 13 4.83 -0.79 -8.00
C ILE A 13 5.28 0.37 -7.11
N ARG A 14 6.29 0.14 -6.28
CA ARG A 14 6.85 1.18 -5.40
C ARG A 14 7.34 2.38 -6.20
N GLU A 15 8.12 2.14 -7.25
CA GLU A 15 8.66 3.22 -8.07
C GLU A 15 7.55 4.01 -8.74
N TYR A 16 6.53 3.33 -9.23
CA TYR A 16 5.38 3.99 -9.83
C TYR A 16 4.67 4.91 -8.83
N ILE A 17 4.40 4.39 -7.63
CA ILE A 17 3.72 5.16 -6.59
C ILE A 17 4.58 6.35 -6.15
N ASP A 18 5.86 6.10 -5.88
CA ASP A 18 6.77 7.15 -5.39
C ASP A 18 6.92 8.27 -6.41
N ASN A 19 7.02 7.93 -7.69
CA ASN A 19 7.11 8.94 -8.75
C ASN A 19 5.85 9.80 -8.80
N ASN A 20 4.67 9.19 -8.64
CA ASN A 20 3.42 9.94 -8.59
C ASN A 20 3.33 10.84 -7.37
N VAL A 21 3.77 10.35 -6.22
CA VAL A 21 3.77 11.13 -4.98
C VAL A 21 4.73 12.33 -5.11
N GLU A 22 5.92 12.10 -5.64
CA GLU A 22 6.91 13.17 -5.81
C GLU A 22 6.43 14.25 -6.78
N SER A 23 5.76 13.86 -7.86
CA SER A 23 5.32 14.82 -8.87
C SER A 23 4.07 15.59 -8.45
N SER A 24 3.17 15.00 -7.69
CA SER A 24 1.90 15.62 -7.32
C SER A 24 1.87 16.13 -5.88
N ASN A 25 2.78 15.66 -5.02
CA ASN A 25 2.89 16.05 -3.61
C ASN A 25 1.51 16.03 -2.90
N PRO A 26 0.81 14.90 -2.89
CA PRO A 26 -0.55 14.83 -2.36
C PRO A 26 -0.57 14.87 -0.82
N ASN A 27 -1.67 15.39 -0.27
CA ASN A 27 -1.91 15.31 1.17
C ASN A 27 -2.43 13.93 1.58
N LEU A 28 -3.04 13.22 0.65
CA LEU A 28 -3.62 11.90 0.87
C LEU A 28 -3.26 11.00 -0.30
N LEU A 29 -2.67 9.84 0.00
CA LEU A 29 -2.41 8.80 -0.97
C LEU A 29 -3.38 7.66 -0.70
N LYS A 30 -4.23 7.35 -1.68
CA LYS A 30 -5.11 6.19 -1.63
C LYS A 30 -4.57 5.11 -2.55
N ILE A 31 -4.40 3.90 -2.03
CA ILE A 31 -3.99 2.75 -2.83
C ILE A 31 -5.16 1.78 -2.89
N ASP A 32 -5.67 1.56 -4.09
CA ASP A 32 -6.83 0.70 -4.35
C ASP A 32 -6.37 -0.73 -4.63
N PHE A 33 -6.81 -1.66 -3.80
CA PHE A 33 -6.45 -3.08 -3.89
C PHE A 33 -7.55 -3.93 -4.51
N SER A 34 -8.60 -3.32 -5.07
CA SER A 34 -9.75 -4.08 -5.59
C SER A 34 -9.37 -5.11 -6.66
N LYS A 35 -8.30 -4.88 -7.41
CA LYS A 35 -7.84 -5.76 -8.47
C LYS A 35 -6.59 -6.57 -8.12
N VAL A 36 -6.20 -6.55 -6.86
CA VAL A 36 -5.06 -7.36 -6.38
C VAL A 36 -5.58 -8.76 -6.04
N GLN A 37 -4.99 -9.78 -6.68
CA GLN A 37 -5.44 -11.16 -6.50
C GLN A 37 -4.60 -11.93 -5.50
N PHE A 38 -3.32 -11.58 -5.37
CA PHE A 38 -2.37 -12.24 -4.50
C PHE A 38 -1.39 -11.24 -3.94
N MET A 39 -0.97 -11.44 -2.69
CA MET A 39 0.05 -10.60 -2.07
C MET A 39 0.86 -11.44 -1.09
N ASP A 40 2.19 -11.34 -1.16
CA ASP A 40 3.07 -11.92 -0.16
C ASP A 40 3.60 -10.81 0.78
N SER A 41 4.59 -11.15 1.60
CA SER A 41 5.15 -10.20 2.57
C SER A 41 5.82 -8.98 1.93
N SER A 42 6.17 -9.07 0.63
CA SER A 42 6.70 -7.90 -0.09
C SER A 42 5.66 -6.79 -0.16
N GLY A 43 4.37 -7.17 -0.24
CA GLY A 43 3.27 -6.19 -0.22
C GLY A 43 3.17 -5.47 1.13
N ILE A 44 3.46 -6.16 2.22
CA ILE A 44 3.48 -5.53 3.54
C ILE A 44 4.58 -4.46 3.58
N GLY A 45 5.78 -4.79 3.08
CA GLY A 45 6.87 -3.83 2.99
C GLY A 45 6.53 -2.65 2.09
N LEU A 46 5.84 -2.91 0.99
CA LEU A 46 5.38 -1.86 0.08
C LEU A 46 4.47 -0.87 0.81
N ILE A 47 3.48 -1.37 1.54
CA ILE A 47 2.55 -0.53 2.30
C ILE A 47 3.29 0.26 3.37
N MET A 48 4.17 -0.39 4.13
CA MET A 48 4.93 0.26 5.20
C MET A 48 5.82 1.37 4.66
N GLY A 49 6.49 1.14 3.54
CA GLY A 49 7.33 2.16 2.92
C GLY A 49 6.54 3.38 2.47
N ARG A 50 5.35 3.15 1.91
CA ARG A 50 4.47 4.25 1.49
C ARG A 50 3.92 4.99 2.70
N TYR A 51 3.62 4.28 3.78
CA TYR A 51 3.19 4.92 5.02
C TYR A 51 4.27 5.88 5.55
N ARG A 52 5.51 5.41 5.62
CA ARG A 52 6.64 6.23 6.08
C ARG A 52 6.87 7.44 5.18
N LEU A 53 6.79 7.24 3.87
CA LEU A 53 6.94 8.33 2.90
C LEU A 53 5.88 9.41 3.14
N MET A 54 4.63 9.01 3.30
CA MET A 54 3.55 9.97 3.53
C MET A 54 3.71 10.68 4.86
N GLN A 55 4.21 10.01 5.90
CA GLN A 55 4.49 10.68 7.17
C GLN A 55 5.57 11.74 7.03
N LEU A 56 6.63 11.45 6.28
CA LEU A 56 7.70 12.43 6.03
C LEU A 56 7.17 13.66 5.30
N LEU A 57 6.19 13.47 4.43
CA LEU A 57 5.56 14.55 3.67
C LEU A 57 4.40 15.20 4.41
N LYS A 58 4.14 14.77 5.65
CA LYS A 58 3.04 15.25 6.49
C LYS A 58 1.67 15.00 5.87
N GLY A 59 1.58 13.93 5.08
CA GLY A 59 0.33 13.48 4.47
C GLY A 59 -0.19 12.22 5.15
N LYS A 60 -1.19 11.61 4.51
CA LYS A 60 -1.83 10.39 5.02
C LYS A 60 -1.88 9.33 3.93
N LEU A 61 -1.88 8.08 4.37
CA LEU A 61 -2.06 6.91 3.51
C LEU A 61 -3.37 6.22 3.86
N GLU A 62 -4.13 5.84 2.82
CA GLU A 62 -5.28 4.97 2.96
C GLU A 62 -5.17 3.82 1.96
N VAL A 63 -5.41 2.61 2.42
CA VAL A 63 -5.48 1.42 1.57
C VAL A 63 -6.94 1.01 1.51
N ILE A 64 -7.51 0.99 0.31
CA ILE A 64 -8.95 0.84 0.12
C ILE A 64 -9.26 -0.40 -0.70
N ASN A 65 -10.49 -0.90 -0.54
CA ASN A 65 -11.03 -2.04 -1.31
C ASN A 65 -10.15 -3.28 -1.21
N VAL A 66 -9.69 -3.60 0.00
CA VAL A 66 -8.79 -4.72 0.22
C VAL A 66 -9.58 -6.03 0.21
N PRO A 67 -9.24 -7.00 -0.67
CA PRO A 67 -9.89 -8.31 -0.65
C PRO A 67 -9.66 -9.04 0.68
N GLU A 68 -10.58 -9.90 1.06
CA GLU A 68 -10.54 -10.56 2.38
C GLU A 68 -9.27 -11.38 2.61
N ASN A 69 -8.79 -12.11 1.60
CA ASN A 69 -7.56 -12.90 1.74
C ASN A 69 -6.34 -12.02 2.00
N ILE A 70 -6.30 -10.84 1.39
CA ILE A 70 -5.20 -9.90 1.57
C ILE A 70 -5.36 -9.15 2.89
N LYS A 71 -6.59 -8.83 3.27
CA LYS A 71 -6.87 -8.21 4.56
C LYS A 71 -6.39 -9.08 5.72
N LYS A 72 -6.54 -10.41 5.62
CA LYS A 72 -6.04 -11.34 6.63
C LYS A 72 -4.52 -11.26 6.77
N LEU A 73 -3.80 -11.20 5.65
CA LEU A 73 -2.35 -11.07 5.67
C LEU A 73 -1.93 -9.76 6.34
N ILE A 74 -2.60 -8.66 5.98
CA ILE A 74 -2.31 -7.35 6.56
C ILE A 74 -2.56 -7.37 8.08
N LYS A 75 -3.66 -8.00 8.50
CA LYS A 75 -4.01 -8.10 9.91
C LYS A 75 -2.94 -8.88 10.69
N LEU A 76 -2.48 -10.01 10.14
CA LEU A 76 -1.44 -10.83 10.77
C LEU A 76 -0.10 -10.11 10.88
N SER A 77 0.17 -9.16 10.00
CA SER A 77 1.40 -8.38 10.03
C SER A 77 1.41 -7.25 11.06
N GLY A 78 0.25 -6.96 11.66
CA GLY A 78 0.11 -5.88 12.63
C GLY A 78 -0.13 -4.50 12.03
N LEU A 79 -0.25 -4.39 10.70
CA LEU A 79 -0.45 -3.08 10.05
C LEU A 79 -1.79 -2.44 10.38
N THR A 80 -2.77 -3.22 10.86
CA THR A 80 -4.07 -2.65 11.22
C THR A 80 -3.98 -1.61 12.33
N SER A 81 -2.94 -1.68 13.16
CA SER A 81 -2.72 -0.69 14.22
C SER A 81 -2.39 0.69 13.68
N LEU A 82 -1.98 0.81 12.42
CA LEU A 82 -1.68 2.10 11.80
C LEU A 82 -2.93 2.85 11.35
N ASN A 83 -4.09 2.19 11.39
CA ASN A 83 -5.38 2.79 11.02
C ASN A 83 -5.39 3.37 9.60
N ILE A 84 -4.80 2.63 8.65
CA ILE A 84 -4.71 3.04 7.26
C ILE A 84 -5.65 2.26 6.33
N ILE A 85 -6.21 1.16 6.82
CA ILE A 85 -7.10 0.32 6.01
C ILE A 85 -8.52 0.89 6.11
N ARG A 86 -9.14 1.11 4.95
CA ARG A 86 -10.52 1.60 4.84
C ARG A 86 -11.35 0.60 4.07
N ASP A 87 -12.51 0.32 4.58
CA ASP A 87 -13.48 -0.57 3.94
C ASP A 87 -14.42 0.17 3.00
#